data_7874aee2ca92d72db9f0f785dbd2688f
#
_entry.id   7874aee2ca92d72db9f0f785dbd2688f
#
_cell.length_a   1.000
_cell.length_b   1.000
_cell.length_c   1.000
_cell.angle_alpha   90.00
_cell.angle_beta   90.00
_cell.angle_gamma   90.00
#
_symmetry.space_group_name_H-M   'P 1'
#
loop_
_entity.id
_entity.type
_entity.pdbx_description
1 polymer ?
#
loop_
_entity_poly.entity_id
_entity_poly.type
_entity_poly.pdbx_seq_one_letter_code
_entity_poly.pdbx_strand_id
1 'polypeptide(L)'
;YGLSQSKQAPESFGHLSKHQVPAKALILSVALTCVAFPILVIGGSVMEAFTLVSSVSVGLVLFMWSLVLVCYIRYRKLYPEAHKNAAFRMPGASFMPWVVLLFFGFVVYVLLRYDDTRIALGLTLLWFVGLTISWFVRKKVHGGISR
;
A
#
# COMPACT_ATOMS: atom_id res chain seq x y z
N TYR A 1 -4.33 -10.52 -9.71
CA TYR A 1 -3.69 -11.50 -10.56
C TYR A 1 -2.22 -11.70 -10.16
N GLY A 2 -1.37 -10.66 -10.21
CA GLY A 2 0.07 -10.77 -9.88
C GLY A 2 0.37 -11.35 -8.50
N LEU A 3 -0.41 -11.02 -7.50
CA LEU A 3 -0.27 -11.58 -6.15
C LEU A 3 -0.58 -13.09 -6.08
N SER A 4 -1.47 -13.59 -6.94
CA SER A 4 -1.75 -15.01 -7.03
C SER A 4 -0.60 -15.75 -7.73
N GLN A 5 0.01 -15.17 -8.75
CA GLN A 5 1.20 -15.72 -9.40
C GLN A 5 2.39 -15.86 -8.44
N SER A 6 2.54 -14.91 -7.51
CA SER A 6 3.57 -14.95 -6.47
C SER A 6 3.16 -15.76 -5.21
N LYS A 7 2.07 -16.53 -5.26
CA LYS A 7 1.53 -17.34 -4.15
C LYS A 7 1.17 -16.53 -2.88
N GLN A 8 0.94 -15.22 -3.05
CA GLN A 8 0.54 -14.32 -1.96
C GLN A 8 -0.99 -14.13 -1.86
N ALA A 9 -1.73 -14.59 -2.86
CA ALA A 9 -3.19 -14.60 -2.89
C ALA A 9 -3.71 -15.99 -3.33
N PRO A 10 -4.98 -16.33 -3.04
CA PRO A 10 -5.57 -17.61 -3.44
C PRO A 10 -5.42 -17.87 -4.95
N GLU A 11 -5.11 -19.12 -5.30
CA GLU A 11 -4.87 -19.54 -6.69
C GLU A 11 -6.06 -19.26 -7.62
N SER A 12 -7.28 -19.21 -7.06
CA SER A 12 -8.51 -18.91 -7.81
C SER A 12 -8.49 -17.56 -8.53
N PHE A 13 -7.66 -16.59 -8.07
CA PHE A 13 -7.48 -15.28 -8.71
C PHE A 13 -6.42 -15.30 -9.83
N GLY A 14 -5.67 -16.39 -9.95
CA GLY A 14 -4.68 -16.62 -11.00
C GLY A 14 -5.25 -17.20 -12.29
N HIS A 15 -6.52 -17.63 -12.29
CA HIS A 15 -7.14 -18.16 -13.49
C HIS A 15 -7.55 -17.06 -14.45
N LEU A 16 -7.07 -17.15 -15.68
CA LEU A 16 -7.45 -16.27 -16.78
C LEU A 16 -8.69 -16.83 -17.51
N SER A 17 -9.59 -15.94 -17.90
CA SER A 17 -10.72 -16.26 -18.76
C SER A 17 -10.24 -16.57 -20.20
N LYS A 18 -11.14 -17.08 -21.06
CA LYS A 18 -10.86 -17.33 -22.51
C LYS A 18 -10.26 -16.10 -23.24
N HIS A 19 -10.54 -14.89 -22.73
CA HIS A 19 -10.01 -13.62 -23.24
C HIS A 19 -8.73 -13.14 -22.52
N GLN A 20 -8.04 -14.03 -21.79
CA GLN A 20 -6.84 -13.72 -21.00
C GLN A 20 -7.04 -12.62 -19.94
N VAL A 21 -8.26 -12.49 -19.39
CA VAL A 21 -8.61 -11.51 -18.37
C VAL A 21 -8.86 -12.23 -17.04
N PRO A 22 -8.31 -11.76 -15.91
CA PRO A 22 -8.55 -12.35 -14.59
C PRO A 22 -9.93 -11.96 -14.05
N ALA A 23 -11.00 -12.57 -14.61
CA ALA A 23 -12.39 -12.19 -14.34
C ALA A 23 -12.74 -12.19 -12.84
N LYS A 24 -12.30 -13.20 -12.08
CA LYS A 24 -12.55 -13.27 -10.62
C LYS A 24 -11.93 -12.12 -9.85
N ALA A 25 -10.71 -11.68 -10.22
CA ALA A 25 -10.07 -10.55 -9.58
C ALA A 25 -10.78 -9.23 -9.92
N LEU A 26 -11.24 -9.08 -11.17
CA LEU A 26 -12.05 -7.92 -11.58
C LEU A 26 -13.39 -7.85 -10.88
N ILE A 27 -14.13 -8.97 -10.79
CA ILE A 27 -15.42 -9.05 -10.07
C ILE A 27 -15.23 -8.65 -8.61
N LEU A 28 -14.17 -9.14 -7.95
CA LEU A 28 -13.86 -8.74 -6.56
C LEU A 28 -13.61 -7.24 -6.45
N SER A 29 -12.83 -6.66 -7.36
CA SER A 29 -12.53 -5.22 -7.35
C SER A 29 -13.80 -4.38 -7.55
N VAL A 30 -14.66 -4.77 -8.49
CA VAL A 30 -15.95 -4.10 -8.74
C VAL A 30 -16.87 -4.24 -7.53
N ALA A 31 -16.97 -5.43 -6.92
CA ALA A 31 -17.77 -5.65 -5.73
C ALA A 31 -17.33 -4.78 -4.55
N LEU A 32 -16.01 -4.67 -4.31
CA LEU A 32 -15.45 -3.79 -3.27
C LEU A 32 -15.77 -2.31 -3.55
N THR A 33 -15.69 -1.88 -4.81
CA THR A 33 -16.06 -0.51 -5.21
C THR A 33 -17.55 -0.26 -5.00
N CYS A 34 -18.40 -1.22 -5.34
CA CYS A 34 -19.86 -1.12 -5.11
C CYS A 34 -20.21 -1.05 -3.62
N VAL A 35 -19.45 -1.73 -2.74
CA VAL A 35 -19.65 -1.62 -1.28
C VAL A 35 -19.25 -0.24 -0.75
N ALA A 36 -18.26 0.40 -1.35
CA ALA A 36 -17.84 1.76 -0.94
C ALA A 36 -18.91 2.82 -1.22
N PHE A 37 -19.71 2.64 -2.29
CA PHE A 37 -20.73 3.61 -2.70
C PHE A 37 -21.83 3.86 -1.64
N PRO A 38 -22.50 2.86 -1.03
CA PRO A 38 -23.45 3.07 0.04
C PRO A 38 -22.86 3.79 1.27
N ILE A 39 -21.60 3.53 1.60
CA ILE A 39 -20.91 4.19 2.71
C ILE A 39 -20.84 5.70 2.48
N LEU A 40 -20.59 6.12 1.24
CA LEU A 40 -20.59 7.52 0.84
C LEU A 40 -21.97 8.19 0.99
N VAL A 41 -23.06 7.44 0.76
CA VAL A 41 -24.43 7.97 0.80
C VAL A 41 -24.98 8.02 2.23
N ILE A 42 -24.64 7.04 3.07
CA ILE A 42 -25.16 6.91 4.45
C ILE A 42 -24.46 7.90 5.40
N GLY A 43 -23.25 8.38 5.07
CA GLY A 43 -22.42 9.24 5.93
C GLY A 43 -22.91 10.69 6.11
N GLY A 44 -24.11 11.05 5.65
CA GLY A 44 -24.76 12.36 5.84
C GLY A 44 -24.22 13.48 4.95
N SER A 45 -22.93 13.55 4.66
CA SER A 45 -22.32 14.52 3.74
C SER A 45 -21.40 13.81 2.77
N VAL A 46 -21.72 13.90 1.48
CA VAL A 46 -20.89 13.34 0.39
C VAL A 46 -19.48 13.96 0.41
N MET A 47 -19.38 15.24 0.77
CA MET A 47 -18.10 15.95 0.83
C MET A 47 -17.20 15.39 1.95
N GLU A 48 -17.74 15.17 3.14
CA GLU A 48 -16.98 14.60 4.26
C GLU A 48 -16.49 13.17 3.94
N ALA A 49 -17.38 12.34 3.40
CA ALA A 49 -17.02 10.99 2.99
C ALA A 49 -15.95 10.99 1.88
N PHE A 50 -16.05 11.88 0.90
CA PHE A 50 -15.04 12.05 -0.14
C PHE A 50 -13.70 12.49 0.44
N THR A 51 -13.70 13.45 1.35
CA THR A 51 -12.48 13.94 2.03
C THR A 51 -11.81 12.81 2.82
N LEU A 52 -12.60 12.01 3.56
CA LEU A 52 -12.09 10.90 4.34
C LEU A 52 -11.45 9.83 3.45
N VAL A 53 -12.15 9.38 2.39
CA VAL A 53 -11.62 8.35 1.46
C VAL A 53 -10.38 8.86 0.74
N SER A 54 -10.38 10.10 0.29
CA SER A 54 -9.23 10.73 -0.37
C SER A 54 -8.02 10.82 0.59
N SER A 55 -8.24 11.22 1.83
CA SER A 55 -7.18 11.33 2.85
C SER A 55 -6.60 9.98 3.22
N VAL A 56 -7.42 8.92 3.37
CA VAL A 56 -6.94 7.54 3.57
C VAL A 56 -6.10 7.10 2.37
N SER A 57 -6.56 7.37 1.15
CA SER A 57 -5.82 7.02 -0.07
C SER A 57 -4.46 7.70 -0.13
N VAL A 58 -4.39 8.99 0.19
CA VAL A 58 -3.12 9.73 0.29
C VAL A 58 -2.19 9.10 1.33
N GLY A 59 -2.71 8.74 2.51
CA GLY A 59 -1.94 8.07 3.56
C GLY A 59 -1.33 6.74 3.08
N LEU A 60 -2.11 5.92 2.39
CA LEU A 60 -1.64 4.65 1.82
C LEU A 60 -0.55 4.86 0.76
N VAL A 61 -0.74 5.84 -0.13
CA VAL A 61 0.25 6.16 -1.18
C VAL A 61 1.55 6.66 -0.55
N LEU A 62 1.49 7.57 0.41
CA LEU A 62 2.68 8.07 1.13
C LEU A 62 3.44 6.93 1.80
N PHE A 63 2.72 6.00 2.43
CA PHE A 63 3.34 4.83 3.05
C PHE A 63 4.04 3.94 2.02
N MET A 64 3.36 3.61 0.91
CA MET A 64 3.94 2.79 -0.16
C MET A 64 5.21 3.42 -0.74
N TRP A 65 5.19 4.69 -1.06
CA TRP A 65 6.37 5.39 -1.59
C TRP A 65 7.48 5.52 -0.56
N SER A 66 7.16 5.75 0.71
CA SER A 66 8.15 5.74 1.79
C SER A 66 8.84 4.38 1.91
N LEU A 67 8.08 3.29 1.81
CA LEU A 67 8.60 1.93 1.86
C LEU A 67 9.52 1.64 0.67
N VAL A 68 9.15 2.07 -0.54
CA VAL A 68 10.00 1.95 -1.74
C VAL A 68 11.33 2.70 -1.54
N LEU A 69 11.29 3.92 -1.00
CA LEU A 69 12.51 4.69 -0.73
C LEU A 69 13.40 4.02 0.33
N VAL A 70 12.82 3.49 1.40
CA VAL A 70 13.56 2.74 2.43
C VAL A 70 14.19 1.49 1.83
N CYS A 71 13.46 0.74 1.00
CA CYS A 71 13.99 -0.41 0.28
C CYS A 71 15.15 -0.01 -0.64
N TYR A 72 15.02 1.10 -1.36
CA TYR A 72 16.09 1.62 -2.21
C TYR A 72 17.35 1.98 -1.41
N ILE A 73 17.19 2.66 -0.27
CA ILE A 73 18.32 3.00 0.62
C ILE A 73 19.02 1.72 1.12
N ARG A 74 18.24 0.70 1.52
CA ARG A 74 18.78 -0.59 1.96
C ARG A 74 19.45 -1.35 0.83
N TYR A 75 18.81 -1.43 -0.33
CA TYR A 75 19.40 -2.07 -1.51
C TYR A 75 20.76 -1.48 -1.86
N ARG A 76 20.88 -0.17 -1.87
CA ARG A 76 22.12 0.51 -2.16
C ARG A 76 23.24 0.21 -1.14
N LYS A 77 22.87 0.03 0.14
CA LYS A 77 23.84 -0.35 1.19
C LYS A 77 24.29 -1.80 1.09
N LEU A 78 23.36 -2.70 0.73
CA LEU A 78 23.62 -4.15 0.69
C LEU A 78 24.31 -4.57 -0.62
N TYR A 79 24.02 -3.91 -1.72
CA TYR A 79 24.52 -4.27 -3.06
C TYR A 79 25.17 -3.08 -3.78
N PRO A 80 26.31 -2.55 -3.26
CA PRO A 80 26.95 -1.36 -3.84
C PRO A 80 27.43 -1.58 -5.26
N GLU A 81 27.94 -2.78 -5.60
CA GLU A 81 28.42 -3.10 -6.95
C GLU A 81 27.27 -3.20 -7.98
N ALA A 82 26.14 -3.80 -7.58
CA ALA A 82 24.98 -3.85 -8.45
C ALA A 82 24.42 -2.43 -8.73
N HIS A 83 24.48 -1.56 -7.74
CA HIS A 83 24.08 -0.16 -7.91
C HIS A 83 25.04 0.61 -8.82
N LYS A 84 26.35 0.36 -8.75
CA LYS A 84 27.36 0.99 -9.65
C LYS A 84 27.18 0.58 -11.11
N ASN A 85 26.76 -0.66 -11.35
CA ASN A 85 26.58 -1.22 -12.69
C ASN A 85 25.17 -1.05 -13.25
N ALA A 86 24.26 -0.39 -12.50
CA ALA A 86 22.90 -0.15 -12.96
C ALA A 86 22.86 0.78 -14.17
N ALA A 87 22.08 0.42 -15.20
CA ALA A 87 21.90 1.21 -16.41
C ALA A 87 21.30 2.59 -16.14
N PHE A 88 20.47 2.70 -15.12
CA PHE A 88 19.87 3.96 -14.68
C PHE A 88 20.26 4.24 -13.23
N ARG A 89 20.94 5.36 -13.00
CA ARG A 89 21.30 5.83 -11.66
C ARG A 89 20.52 7.10 -11.34
N MET A 90 19.88 7.12 -10.18
CA MET A 90 19.20 8.32 -9.70
C MET A 90 20.23 9.43 -9.43
N PRO A 91 20.14 10.61 -10.06
CA PRO A 91 21.04 11.73 -9.75
C PRO A 91 20.84 12.11 -8.27
N GLY A 92 21.96 12.33 -7.55
CA GLY A 92 21.90 12.64 -6.12
C GLY A 92 21.43 11.49 -5.23
N ALA A 93 21.59 10.23 -5.65
CA ALA A 93 21.11 9.03 -4.96
C ALA A 93 21.44 8.93 -3.46
N SER A 94 22.50 9.66 -2.99
CA SER A 94 22.87 9.70 -1.56
C SER A 94 21.95 10.57 -0.72
N PHE A 95 21.47 11.67 -1.27
CA PHE A 95 20.77 12.73 -0.52
C PHE A 95 19.27 12.77 -0.88
N MET A 96 18.90 12.61 -2.16
CA MET A 96 17.54 12.74 -2.65
C MET A 96 16.51 11.87 -1.91
N PRO A 97 16.76 10.58 -1.61
CA PRO A 97 15.78 9.77 -0.89
C PRO A 97 15.46 10.33 0.50
N TRP A 98 16.43 10.94 1.17
CA TRP A 98 16.23 11.57 2.48
C TRP A 98 15.39 12.84 2.40
N VAL A 99 15.63 13.67 1.37
CA VAL A 99 14.82 14.87 1.10
C VAL A 99 13.36 14.49 0.85
N VAL A 100 13.11 13.46 0.04
CA VAL A 100 11.75 13.00 -0.24
C VAL A 100 11.09 12.43 1.00
N LEU A 101 11.81 11.66 1.83
CA LEU A 101 11.27 11.15 3.11
C LEU A 101 10.95 12.29 4.08
N LEU A 102 11.77 13.32 4.13
CA LEU A 102 11.51 14.51 4.95
C LEU A 102 10.27 15.25 4.45
N PHE A 103 10.12 15.40 3.13
CA PHE A 103 8.93 15.97 2.52
C PHE A 103 7.67 15.15 2.84
N PHE A 104 7.74 13.82 2.79
CA PHE A 104 6.61 12.97 3.20
C PHE A 104 6.26 13.14 4.67
N GLY A 105 7.28 13.24 5.54
CA GLY A 105 7.09 13.57 6.96
C GLY A 105 6.40 14.92 7.16
N PHE A 106 6.78 15.93 6.36
CA PHE A 106 6.12 17.23 6.37
C PHE A 106 4.66 17.13 5.92
N VAL A 107 4.35 16.36 4.87
CA VAL A 107 2.96 16.15 4.42
C VAL A 107 2.13 15.47 5.51
N VAL A 108 2.67 14.44 6.17
CA VAL A 108 2.00 13.78 7.30
C VAL A 108 1.77 14.76 8.45
N TYR A 109 2.75 15.62 8.76
CA TYR A 109 2.59 16.67 9.78
C TYR A 109 1.45 17.63 9.43
N VAL A 110 1.36 18.07 8.17
CA VAL A 110 0.25 18.94 7.70
C VAL A 110 -1.10 18.22 7.85
N LEU A 111 -1.19 16.96 7.43
CA LEU A 111 -2.41 16.16 7.56
C LEU A 111 -2.85 15.99 9.03
N LEU A 112 -1.92 15.94 9.97
CA LEU A 112 -2.22 15.87 11.41
C LEU A 112 -2.76 17.18 11.98
N ARG A 113 -2.64 18.29 11.28
CA ARG A 113 -3.15 19.62 11.75
C ARG A 113 -4.64 19.82 11.48
N TYR A 114 -5.23 19.05 10.59
CA TYR A 114 -6.64 19.12 10.24
C TYR A 114 -7.41 17.96 10.87
N ASP A 115 -8.48 18.24 11.60
CA ASP A 115 -9.21 17.22 12.37
C ASP A 115 -9.82 16.14 11.46
N ASP A 116 -10.35 16.51 10.29
CA ASP A 116 -10.93 15.57 9.32
C ASP A 116 -9.91 14.55 8.79
N THR A 117 -8.66 14.97 8.60
CA THR A 117 -7.60 14.10 8.09
C THR A 117 -6.90 13.30 9.18
N ARG A 118 -6.96 13.73 10.45
CA ARG A 118 -6.45 12.95 11.59
C ARG A 118 -7.16 11.61 11.73
N ILE A 119 -8.50 11.60 11.58
CA ILE A 119 -9.29 10.37 11.60
C ILE A 119 -8.84 9.43 10.48
N ALA A 120 -8.66 9.94 9.26
CA ALA A 120 -8.19 9.18 8.13
C ALA A 120 -6.80 8.56 8.36
N LEU A 121 -5.85 9.31 8.93
CA LEU A 121 -4.54 8.80 9.31
C LEU A 121 -4.63 7.73 10.39
N GLY A 122 -5.48 7.92 11.39
CA GLY A 122 -5.75 6.91 12.43
C GLY A 122 -6.27 5.60 11.83
N LEU A 123 -7.23 5.68 10.91
CA LEU A 123 -7.75 4.52 10.18
C LEU A 123 -6.66 3.83 9.34
N THR A 124 -5.79 4.61 8.68
CA THR A 124 -4.67 4.08 7.90
C THR A 124 -3.69 3.32 8.79
N LEU A 125 -3.33 3.86 9.96
CA LEU A 125 -2.47 3.18 10.93
C LEU A 125 -3.11 1.90 11.46
N LEU A 126 -4.39 1.95 11.82
CA LEU A 126 -5.16 0.79 12.29
C LEU A 126 -5.19 -0.31 11.24
N TRP A 127 -5.34 0.05 9.97
CA TRP A 127 -5.26 -0.89 8.84
C TRP A 127 -3.90 -1.59 8.77
N PHE A 128 -2.79 -0.86 8.88
CA PHE A 128 -1.46 -1.46 8.85
C PHE A 128 -1.18 -2.34 10.07
N VAL A 129 -1.66 -1.96 11.25
CA VAL A 129 -1.59 -2.80 12.45
C VAL A 129 -2.37 -4.09 12.22
N GLY A 130 -3.59 -4.01 11.68
CA GLY A 130 -4.41 -5.18 11.34
C GLY A 130 -3.73 -6.12 10.34
N LEU A 131 -3.13 -5.56 9.27
CA LEU A 131 -2.36 -6.34 8.30
C LEU A 131 -1.14 -7.03 8.94
N THR A 132 -0.41 -6.33 9.81
CA THR A 132 0.75 -6.86 10.50
C THR A 132 0.35 -8.02 11.42
N ILE A 133 -0.71 -7.86 12.19
CA ILE A 133 -1.27 -8.91 13.05
C ILE A 133 -1.70 -10.11 12.20
N SER A 134 -2.44 -9.89 11.12
CA SER A 134 -2.88 -10.93 10.20
C SER A 134 -1.70 -11.73 9.62
N TRP A 135 -0.62 -11.01 9.25
CA TRP A 135 0.61 -11.65 8.76
C TRP A 135 1.28 -12.53 9.83
N PHE A 136 1.38 -12.04 11.08
CA PHE A 136 1.94 -12.82 12.19
C PHE A 136 1.10 -14.06 12.49
N VAL A 137 -0.23 -13.94 12.49
CA VAL A 137 -1.15 -15.06 12.70
C VAL A 137 -0.98 -16.10 11.59
N ARG A 138 -0.96 -15.67 10.32
CA ARG A 138 -0.73 -16.58 9.19
C ARG A 138 0.63 -17.28 9.29
N LYS A 139 1.69 -16.56 9.63
CA LYS A 139 3.03 -17.13 9.79
C LYS A 139 3.04 -18.20 10.89
N LYS A 140 2.33 -17.97 12.01
CA LYS A 140 2.22 -18.95 13.11
C LYS A 140 1.41 -20.18 12.70
N VAL A 141 0.36 -20.01 11.92
CA VAL A 141 -0.52 -21.12 11.47
C VAL A 141 0.12 -21.93 10.34
N HIS A 142 0.82 -21.30 9.39
CA HIS A 142 1.42 -21.98 8.24
C HIS A 142 2.91 -22.28 8.42
N GLY A 143 3.59 -21.68 9.38
CA GLY A 143 5.00 -21.97 9.71
C GLY A 143 5.24 -23.34 10.35
N GLY A 144 4.17 -24.09 10.67
CA GLY A 144 4.24 -25.46 11.17
C GLY A 144 4.30 -26.56 10.09
N ILE A 145 4.22 -26.20 8.79
CA ILE A 145 4.08 -27.18 7.68
C ILE A 145 5.33 -27.26 6.79
N SER A 146 6.37 -26.46 7.03
CA SER A 146 7.64 -26.58 6.31
C SER A 146 8.77 -27.00 7.24
N ARG A 147 8.80 -28.26 7.58
CA ARG A 147 9.99 -29.03 7.92
C ARG A 147 9.96 -30.33 7.16
#